data_210de99586b233b6b64a4f396ca7856a
#
_entry.id   210de99586b233b6b64a4f396ca7856a
#
_cell.length_a   1.000
_cell.length_b   1.000
_cell.length_c   1.000
_cell.angle_alpha   90.00
_cell.angle_beta   90.00
_cell.angle_gamma   90.00
#
_symmetry.space_group_name_H-M   'P 1'
#
loop_
_entity.id
_entity.type
_entity.pdbx_description
1 polymer ?
#
loop_
_entity_poly.entity_id
_entity_poly.type
_entity_poly.pdbx_seq_one_letter_code
_entity_poly.pdbx_strand_id
1 'polypeptide(L)'
;FDKLTKKQLDIIFHGTGDEALDFVYRNRERTGQFNYHQPWPGVMADMRRRYNETYSESQKEFYEKFMSTLECELCHGKRLKKEALAVTVGGVSIFDLSSLSVGDTIDFFDKLSLTETEQEIARQILKEIIARLNFMKNVGLDYLSLERKAATLSGGEAQRIRLATQIGSSLIGVLYILDEPSIGLHQRDNQRLIDTLLYLRDLGNTLIVVEHDEQTLRTADYIVDLGPGAGVHGGYVVAKGTPEEVMKVKKSLTGQYLAGTLTMEIPSERRSGNGHQLVIEGATEHNLKDIAASFPLGVFSCVTGVSGSGKSTLLSDVLYPAASNAIMRTHYSVGACKKISGLEHLDKVINIDQSPIGRTPRSNPATYVGVFTAIRDLFANLPESRVRGYKPGRFSFNVRGGRCENCQGDGTITIEMNFLPDVYITCDVCHGRRFNRETLEVRYKGKSIADVLSMTIEEAAEFFAPIPSIARKLETLLSVGLGYIQLGQSALTLSGGEAQRVKLANELSRRSTGKTLYILDEPTTGLHFADVEQLMTVIHRLVDQGNTVIMIEHNLDVIMQADHVVDLGPEGGIRGGTVVATGTPEHIATVKKSWTGKYLREMMDRAP
;
A
#
# COMPACT_ATOMS: atom_id res chain seq x y z
N PHE A 1 33.58 -5.72 12.18
CA PHE A 1 32.86 -6.78 12.89
C PHE A 1 33.50 -8.15 12.64
N ASP A 2 33.85 -8.51 11.43
CA ASP A 2 34.37 -9.84 11.04
C ASP A 2 35.70 -10.24 11.70
N LYS A 3 36.41 -9.28 12.32
CA LYS A 3 37.67 -9.51 13.03
C LYS A 3 37.50 -9.54 14.55
N LEU A 4 36.31 -9.34 15.07
CA LEU A 4 36.04 -9.31 16.52
C LEU A 4 35.82 -10.74 17.05
N THR A 5 36.36 -11.02 18.23
CA THR A 5 36.09 -12.29 18.93
C THR A 5 34.67 -12.31 19.51
N LYS A 6 34.12 -13.51 19.75
CA LYS A 6 32.79 -13.64 20.38
C LYS A 6 32.67 -12.88 21.69
N LYS A 7 33.73 -12.89 22.52
CA LYS A 7 33.77 -12.17 23.81
C LYS A 7 33.70 -10.64 23.59
N GLN A 8 34.37 -10.11 22.56
CA GLN A 8 34.32 -8.67 22.24
C GLN A 8 32.95 -8.28 21.71
N LEU A 9 32.33 -9.12 20.88
CA LEU A 9 30.97 -8.92 20.39
C LEU A 9 29.96 -8.94 21.55
N ASP A 10 30.10 -9.88 22.47
CA ASP A 10 29.23 -9.97 23.65
C ASP A 10 29.31 -8.70 24.52
N ILE A 11 30.50 -8.20 24.79
CA ILE A 11 30.71 -6.92 25.51
C ILE A 11 30.05 -5.75 24.75
N ILE A 12 30.19 -5.69 23.43
CA ILE A 12 29.59 -4.60 22.63
C ILE A 12 28.08 -4.65 22.70
N PHE A 13 27.47 -5.82 22.54
CA PHE A 13 26.03 -5.95 22.50
C PHE A 13 25.35 -5.97 23.87
N HIS A 14 25.93 -6.69 24.84
CA HIS A 14 25.31 -6.94 26.14
C HIS A 14 25.94 -6.18 27.31
N GLY A 15 27.10 -5.54 27.06
CA GLY A 15 27.75 -4.69 28.06
C GLY A 15 28.82 -5.39 28.88
N THR A 16 29.39 -4.64 29.84
CA THR A 16 30.47 -5.07 30.74
C THR A 16 29.98 -5.58 32.09
N GLY A 17 28.65 -5.65 32.32
CA GLY A 17 28.11 -5.91 33.65
C GLY A 17 28.49 -4.77 34.62
N ASP A 18 29.11 -5.12 35.75
CA ASP A 18 29.53 -4.16 36.77
C ASP A 18 30.94 -3.56 36.52
N GLU A 19 31.65 -4.06 35.49
CA GLU A 19 33.00 -3.57 35.17
C GLU A 19 32.91 -2.20 34.50
N ALA A 20 33.47 -1.17 35.16
CA ALA A 20 33.49 0.18 34.66
C ALA A 20 34.64 0.39 33.67
N LEU A 21 34.37 1.11 32.60
CA LEU A 21 35.33 1.50 31.57
C LEU A 21 35.55 3.00 31.57
N ASP A 22 36.75 3.40 31.18
CA ASP A 22 37.11 4.82 31.00
C ASP A 22 36.68 5.28 29.59
N PHE A 23 35.71 6.16 29.54
CA PHE A 23 35.24 6.76 28.30
C PHE A 23 35.83 8.15 28.12
N VAL A 24 36.38 8.40 26.95
CA VAL A 24 36.89 9.69 26.51
C VAL A 24 36.02 10.22 25.38
N TYR A 25 35.16 11.17 25.69
CA TYR A 25 34.33 11.84 24.69
C TYR A 25 35.04 13.12 24.22
N ARG A 26 35.24 13.23 22.90
CA ARG A 26 35.77 14.45 22.26
C ARG A 26 34.70 15.08 21.40
N ASN A 27 34.43 16.34 21.56
CA ASN A 27 33.51 17.10 20.75
C ASN A 27 34.03 17.13 19.28
N ARG A 28 33.12 17.25 18.30
CA ARG A 28 33.45 17.28 16.85
C ARG A 28 34.47 18.35 16.48
N GLU A 29 34.45 19.48 17.15
CA GLU A 29 35.39 20.60 16.97
C GLU A 29 36.72 20.40 17.71
N ARG A 30 36.92 19.30 18.43
CA ARG A 30 38.07 18.95 19.24
C ARG A 30 38.46 20.01 20.32
N THR A 31 37.53 20.87 20.68
CA THR A 31 37.73 21.96 21.66
C THR A 31 37.43 21.55 23.10
N GLY A 32 36.79 20.40 23.31
CA GLY A 32 36.46 19.87 24.63
C GLY A 32 36.59 18.34 24.70
N GLN A 33 37.12 17.87 25.84
CA GLN A 33 37.23 16.47 26.17
C GLN A 33 36.55 16.22 27.52
N PHE A 34 35.67 15.23 27.59
CA PHE A 34 35.04 14.78 28.81
C PHE A 34 35.43 13.32 29.07
N ASN A 35 35.91 13.06 30.29
CA ASN A 35 36.27 11.73 30.73
C ASN A 35 35.23 11.28 31.78
N TYR A 36 34.70 10.10 31.66
CA TYR A 36 33.83 9.51 32.66
C TYR A 36 34.09 8.02 32.79
N HIS A 37 33.96 7.50 33.99
CA HIS A 37 34.21 6.13 34.38
C HIS A 37 32.88 5.50 34.77
N GLN A 38 32.38 4.56 33.92
CA GLN A 38 31.11 3.86 34.16
C GLN A 38 31.07 2.52 33.43
N PRO A 39 30.20 1.59 33.88
CA PRO A 39 29.95 0.36 33.11
C PRO A 39 29.34 0.67 31.73
N TRP A 40 29.72 -0.10 30.75
CA TRP A 40 29.10 -0.07 29.44
C TRP A 40 27.80 -0.90 29.45
N PRO A 41 26.61 -0.33 29.22
CA PRO A 41 25.33 -1.07 29.28
C PRO A 41 25.12 -2.00 28.10
N GLY A 42 25.93 -1.91 27.05
CA GLY A 42 25.73 -2.60 25.78
C GLY A 42 24.80 -1.87 24.82
N VAL A 43 25.02 -2.09 23.53
CA VAL A 43 24.22 -1.49 22.45
C VAL A 43 22.74 -1.85 22.59
N MET A 44 22.44 -3.11 22.94
CA MET A 44 21.04 -3.59 23.05
C MET A 44 20.28 -2.87 24.17
N ALA A 45 20.89 -2.71 25.33
CA ALA A 45 20.27 -2.01 26.48
C ALA A 45 20.10 -0.51 26.18
N ASP A 46 21.10 0.13 25.55
CA ASP A 46 21.03 1.55 25.19
C ASP A 46 19.96 1.80 24.11
N MET A 47 19.87 0.96 23.10
CA MET A 47 18.81 1.05 22.08
C MET A 47 17.41 0.86 22.68
N ARG A 48 17.24 -0.14 23.58
CA ARG A 48 15.96 -0.38 24.28
C ARG A 48 15.58 0.81 25.15
N ARG A 49 16.53 1.39 25.89
CA ARG A 49 16.30 2.58 26.68
C ARG A 49 15.85 3.75 25.81
N ARG A 50 16.58 4.03 24.73
CA ARG A 50 16.26 5.12 23.80
C ARG A 50 14.91 4.92 23.12
N TYR A 51 14.54 3.70 22.76
CA TYR A 51 13.23 3.37 22.22
C TYR A 51 12.11 3.70 23.21
N ASN A 52 12.30 3.38 24.50
CA ASN A 52 11.31 3.63 25.53
C ASN A 52 11.22 5.11 25.95
N GLU A 53 12.33 5.83 25.90
CA GLU A 53 12.41 7.24 26.35
C GLU A 53 12.08 8.25 25.23
N THR A 54 12.11 7.84 23.96
CA THR A 54 11.85 8.77 22.85
C THR A 54 10.36 8.99 22.66
N TYR A 55 10.00 10.28 22.51
CA TYR A 55 8.65 10.71 22.07
C TYR A 55 8.57 10.91 20.54
N SER A 56 9.66 10.69 19.81
CA SER A 56 9.73 10.88 18.36
C SER A 56 9.39 9.58 17.66
N GLU A 57 8.26 9.51 16.95
CA GLU A 57 7.85 8.37 16.16
C GLU A 57 8.91 7.96 15.12
N SER A 58 9.56 8.93 14.46
CA SER A 58 10.64 8.63 13.50
C SER A 58 11.87 7.98 14.14
N GLN A 59 12.15 8.27 15.41
CA GLN A 59 13.22 7.59 16.17
C GLN A 59 12.77 6.20 16.61
N LYS A 60 11.53 6.02 17.03
CA LYS A 60 10.97 4.68 17.32
C LYS A 60 11.05 3.79 16.10
N GLU A 61 10.59 4.27 14.94
CA GLU A 61 10.69 3.54 13.66
C GLU A 61 12.13 3.15 13.30
N PHE A 62 13.09 4.05 13.61
CA PHE A 62 14.50 3.72 13.40
C PHE A 62 14.95 2.55 14.26
N TYR A 63 14.56 2.51 15.54
CA TYR A 63 14.91 1.40 16.43
C TYR A 63 14.12 0.13 16.12
N GLU A 64 12.88 0.22 15.68
CA GLU A 64 12.04 -0.92 15.28
C GLU A 64 12.64 -1.73 14.13
N LYS A 65 13.42 -1.09 13.24
CA LYS A 65 14.16 -1.79 12.18
C LYS A 65 15.17 -2.82 12.71
N PHE A 66 15.58 -2.70 13.95
CA PHE A 66 16.50 -3.62 14.62
C PHE A 66 15.79 -4.59 15.57
N MET A 67 14.46 -4.55 15.62
CA MET A 67 13.63 -5.44 16.43
C MET A 67 13.02 -6.53 15.56
N SER A 68 12.91 -7.73 16.12
CA SER A 68 12.17 -8.84 15.53
C SER A 68 11.13 -9.35 16.49
N THR A 69 10.01 -9.83 15.95
CA THR A 69 8.97 -10.48 16.74
C THR A 69 9.38 -11.94 16.94
N LEU A 70 9.54 -12.35 18.20
CA LEU A 70 9.84 -13.73 18.56
C LEU A 70 8.58 -14.41 19.09
N GLU A 71 8.50 -15.71 18.89
CA GLU A 71 7.46 -16.50 19.52
C GLU A 71 7.66 -16.54 21.04
N CYS A 72 6.53 -16.51 21.78
CA CYS A 72 6.57 -16.65 23.22
C CYS A 72 7.00 -18.06 23.61
N GLU A 73 8.08 -18.20 24.39
CA GLU A 73 8.62 -19.48 24.83
C GLU A 73 7.66 -20.33 25.67
N LEU A 74 6.69 -19.70 26.33
CA LEU A 74 5.69 -20.38 27.17
C LEU A 74 4.52 -20.93 26.37
N CYS A 75 3.96 -20.16 25.43
CA CYS A 75 2.76 -20.55 24.70
C CYS A 75 3.04 -20.92 23.22
N HIS A 76 4.28 -20.76 22.73
CA HIS A 76 4.66 -21.07 21.36
C HIS A 76 3.68 -20.51 20.32
N GLY A 77 3.36 -19.22 20.44
CA GLY A 77 2.40 -18.54 19.56
C GLY A 77 0.92 -18.77 19.87
N LYS A 78 0.56 -19.76 20.71
CA LYS A 78 -0.84 -20.17 20.97
C LYS A 78 -1.65 -19.20 21.83
N ARG A 79 -1.02 -18.20 22.46
CA ARG A 79 -1.64 -17.10 23.25
C ARG A 79 -2.41 -17.54 24.50
N LEU A 80 -2.73 -18.83 24.66
CA LEU A 80 -3.57 -19.38 25.74
C LEU A 80 -2.74 -20.31 26.65
N LYS A 81 -3.24 -20.49 27.87
CA LYS A 81 -2.70 -21.45 28.83
C LYS A 81 -2.97 -22.89 28.39
N LYS A 82 -2.13 -23.83 28.83
CA LYS A 82 -2.25 -25.26 28.48
C LYS A 82 -3.61 -25.85 28.87
N GLU A 83 -4.14 -25.42 30.02
CA GLU A 83 -5.44 -25.88 30.55
C GLU A 83 -6.61 -25.45 29.64
N ALA A 84 -6.55 -24.22 29.09
CA ALA A 84 -7.55 -23.74 28.14
C ALA A 84 -7.47 -24.48 26.80
N LEU A 85 -6.26 -24.86 26.37
CA LEU A 85 -6.03 -25.63 25.14
C LEU A 85 -6.41 -27.12 25.28
N ALA A 86 -6.50 -27.62 26.50
CA ALA A 86 -6.96 -28.99 26.79
C ALA A 86 -8.46 -29.17 26.55
N VAL A 87 -9.23 -28.09 26.53
CA VAL A 87 -10.67 -28.13 26.20
C VAL A 87 -10.81 -28.24 24.68
N THR A 88 -11.49 -29.30 24.23
CA THR A 88 -11.68 -29.59 22.81
C THR A 88 -13.15 -29.76 22.45
N VAL A 89 -13.52 -29.40 21.23
CA VAL A 89 -14.80 -29.68 20.59
C VAL A 89 -14.52 -30.48 19.32
N GLY A 90 -15.12 -31.66 19.21
CA GLY A 90 -14.82 -32.57 18.12
C GLY A 90 -13.33 -32.95 18.02
N GLY A 91 -12.61 -32.98 19.18
CA GLY A 91 -11.17 -33.29 19.25
C GLY A 91 -10.23 -32.13 18.89
N VAL A 92 -10.74 -30.94 18.58
CA VAL A 92 -9.94 -29.77 18.14
C VAL A 92 -9.98 -28.69 19.23
N SER A 93 -8.82 -28.13 19.61
CA SER A 93 -8.72 -27.01 20.54
C SER A 93 -9.16 -25.70 19.89
N ILE A 94 -9.49 -24.69 20.71
CA ILE A 94 -9.86 -23.35 20.19
C ILE A 94 -8.74 -22.72 19.37
N PHE A 95 -7.46 -22.94 19.71
CA PHE A 95 -6.35 -22.42 18.93
C PHE A 95 -6.26 -23.13 17.57
N ASP A 96 -6.32 -24.47 17.56
CA ASP A 96 -6.20 -25.25 16.32
C ASP A 96 -7.37 -24.91 15.38
N LEU A 97 -8.59 -24.71 15.92
CA LEU A 97 -9.75 -24.25 15.16
C LEU A 97 -9.55 -22.83 14.60
N SER A 98 -9.01 -21.91 15.40
CA SER A 98 -8.77 -20.54 14.97
C SER A 98 -7.65 -20.44 13.92
N SER A 99 -6.76 -21.40 13.88
CA SER A 99 -5.67 -21.51 12.88
C SER A 99 -6.16 -22.00 11.52
N LEU A 100 -7.35 -22.62 11.48
CA LEU A 100 -7.96 -23.02 10.20
C LEU A 100 -8.39 -21.78 9.40
N SER A 101 -8.45 -21.93 8.07
CA SER A 101 -9.10 -20.94 7.23
C SER A 101 -10.61 -20.87 7.53
N VAL A 102 -11.24 -19.75 7.20
CA VAL A 102 -12.70 -19.59 7.28
C VAL A 102 -13.41 -20.73 6.54
N GLY A 103 -12.93 -21.08 5.34
CA GLY A 103 -13.49 -22.19 4.57
C GLY A 103 -13.37 -23.53 5.29
N ASP A 104 -12.16 -23.86 5.78
CA ASP A 104 -11.93 -25.12 6.50
C ASP A 104 -12.66 -25.16 7.85
N THR A 105 -12.86 -23.99 8.48
CA THR A 105 -13.66 -23.89 9.72
C THR A 105 -15.14 -24.18 9.47
N ILE A 106 -15.71 -23.73 8.34
CA ILE A 106 -17.07 -24.10 7.92
C ILE A 106 -17.16 -25.60 7.72
N ASP A 107 -16.21 -26.17 6.94
CA ASP A 107 -16.15 -27.61 6.67
C ASP A 107 -16.02 -28.44 7.97
N PHE A 108 -15.32 -27.91 8.98
CA PHE A 108 -15.22 -28.54 10.31
C PHE A 108 -16.59 -28.57 11.01
N PHE A 109 -17.31 -27.44 11.06
CA PHE A 109 -18.61 -27.38 11.71
C PHE A 109 -19.67 -28.21 10.99
N ASP A 110 -19.62 -28.30 9.65
CA ASP A 110 -20.53 -29.12 8.86
C ASP A 110 -20.35 -30.63 9.11
N LYS A 111 -19.12 -31.05 9.48
CA LYS A 111 -18.78 -32.45 9.78
C LYS A 111 -18.83 -32.76 11.28
N LEU A 112 -19.11 -31.77 12.14
CA LEU A 112 -19.08 -31.93 13.57
C LEU A 112 -20.22 -32.84 14.05
N SER A 113 -19.88 -33.96 14.65
CA SER A 113 -20.82 -34.90 15.26
C SER A 113 -20.96 -34.60 16.72
N LEU A 114 -22.15 -34.20 17.15
CA LEU A 114 -22.52 -33.90 18.53
C LEU A 114 -23.62 -34.87 19.02
N THR A 115 -23.65 -35.17 20.29
CA THR A 115 -24.77 -35.87 20.92
C THR A 115 -26.06 -35.00 20.91
N GLU A 116 -27.23 -35.59 21.09
CA GLU A 116 -28.49 -34.85 21.10
C GLU A 116 -28.50 -33.68 22.11
N THR A 117 -27.98 -33.89 23.30
CA THR A 117 -27.86 -32.85 24.35
C THR A 117 -26.89 -31.74 23.93
N GLU A 118 -25.74 -32.07 23.35
CA GLU A 118 -24.76 -31.10 22.85
C GLU A 118 -25.32 -30.32 21.69
N GLN A 119 -26.07 -30.95 20.78
CA GLN A 119 -26.74 -30.29 19.67
C GLN A 119 -27.75 -29.25 20.17
N GLU A 120 -28.53 -29.55 21.19
CA GLU A 120 -29.50 -28.61 21.73
C GLU A 120 -28.81 -27.41 22.40
N ILE A 121 -27.71 -27.63 23.15
CA ILE A 121 -26.92 -26.57 23.77
C ILE A 121 -26.26 -25.69 22.68
N ALA A 122 -25.67 -26.31 21.67
CA ALA A 122 -24.86 -25.61 20.65
C ALA A 122 -25.69 -24.99 19.52
N ARG A 123 -26.94 -25.40 19.31
CA ARG A 123 -27.80 -25.05 18.17
C ARG A 123 -27.78 -23.55 17.82
N GLN A 124 -28.04 -22.69 18.81
CA GLN A 124 -28.08 -21.24 18.56
C GLN A 124 -26.66 -20.66 18.32
N ILE A 125 -25.70 -21.16 19.07
CA ILE A 125 -24.27 -20.72 18.93
C ILE A 125 -23.74 -21.09 17.57
N LEU A 126 -23.92 -22.34 17.12
CA LEU A 126 -23.47 -22.82 15.83
C LEU A 126 -24.16 -22.08 14.68
N LYS A 127 -25.47 -21.80 14.80
CA LYS A 127 -26.21 -21.00 13.82
C LYS A 127 -25.55 -19.64 13.60
N GLU A 128 -25.22 -18.93 14.68
CA GLU A 128 -24.58 -17.61 14.60
C GLU A 128 -23.14 -17.69 14.04
N ILE A 129 -22.34 -18.66 14.49
CA ILE A 129 -20.97 -18.86 14.02
C ILE A 129 -20.98 -19.15 12.51
N ILE A 130 -21.77 -20.13 12.07
CA ILE A 130 -21.85 -20.54 10.67
C ILE A 130 -22.36 -19.39 9.79
N ALA A 131 -23.35 -18.62 10.26
CA ALA A 131 -23.84 -17.45 9.52
C ALA A 131 -22.71 -16.44 9.28
N ARG A 132 -21.95 -16.07 10.31
CA ARG A 132 -20.84 -15.10 10.21
C ARG A 132 -19.69 -15.62 9.35
N LEU A 133 -19.34 -16.91 9.47
CA LEU A 133 -18.31 -17.52 8.62
C LEU A 133 -18.74 -17.56 7.15
N ASN A 134 -20.00 -17.88 6.86
CA ASN A 134 -20.53 -17.83 5.51
C ASN A 134 -20.51 -16.42 4.93
N PHE A 135 -20.78 -15.38 5.74
CA PHE A 135 -20.62 -14.01 5.26
C PHE A 135 -19.15 -13.68 4.92
N MET A 136 -18.20 -14.08 5.77
CA MET A 136 -16.77 -13.92 5.45
C MET A 136 -16.39 -14.63 4.15
N LYS A 137 -16.89 -15.84 3.93
CA LYS A 137 -16.70 -16.61 2.71
C LYS A 137 -17.30 -15.89 1.49
N ASN A 138 -18.52 -15.35 1.62
CA ASN A 138 -19.23 -14.68 0.54
C ASN A 138 -18.56 -13.37 0.12
N VAL A 139 -17.88 -12.67 1.03
CA VAL A 139 -17.08 -11.48 0.70
C VAL A 139 -15.65 -11.82 0.25
N GLY A 140 -15.36 -13.10 -0.08
CA GLY A 140 -14.08 -13.54 -0.62
C GLY A 140 -12.95 -13.64 0.42
N LEU A 141 -13.27 -13.88 1.70
CA LEU A 141 -12.29 -14.03 2.80
C LEU A 141 -12.17 -15.49 3.28
N ASP A 142 -12.56 -16.45 2.47
CA ASP A 142 -12.56 -17.88 2.81
C ASP A 142 -11.16 -18.44 3.11
N TYR A 143 -10.11 -17.79 2.60
CA TYR A 143 -8.71 -18.18 2.79
C TYR A 143 -8.08 -17.66 4.09
N LEU A 144 -8.67 -16.66 4.76
CA LEU A 144 -8.14 -16.09 5.99
C LEU A 144 -8.31 -17.04 7.18
N SER A 145 -7.29 -17.14 8.04
CA SER A 145 -7.44 -17.78 9.34
C SER A 145 -8.01 -16.80 10.37
N LEU A 146 -8.80 -17.32 11.32
CA LEU A 146 -9.43 -16.50 12.37
C LEU A 146 -8.40 -15.90 13.34
N GLU A 147 -7.22 -16.52 13.47
CA GLU A 147 -6.13 -16.03 14.33
C GLU A 147 -5.30 -14.93 13.69
N ARG A 148 -5.48 -14.62 12.40
CA ARG A 148 -4.64 -13.67 11.67
C ARG A 148 -4.64 -12.30 12.33
N LYS A 149 -3.46 -11.75 12.55
CA LYS A 149 -3.28 -10.44 13.20
C LYS A 149 -3.87 -9.33 12.32
N ALA A 150 -4.67 -8.44 12.91
CA ALA A 150 -5.28 -7.30 12.19
C ALA A 150 -4.24 -6.41 11.47
N ALA A 151 -3.06 -6.23 12.05
CA ALA A 151 -1.97 -5.46 11.45
C ALA A 151 -1.39 -6.09 10.16
N THR A 152 -1.69 -7.35 9.86
CA THR A 152 -1.24 -8.04 8.64
C THR A 152 -2.31 -8.09 7.55
N LEU A 153 -3.48 -7.54 7.81
CA LEU A 153 -4.57 -7.45 6.84
C LEU A 153 -4.32 -6.31 5.87
N SER A 154 -4.62 -6.53 4.60
CA SER A 154 -4.71 -5.45 3.63
C SER A 154 -5.91 -4.54 3.93
N GLY A 155 -5.90 -3.31 3.38
CA GLY A 155 -7.02 -2.38 3.54
C GLY A 155 -8.36 -2.98 3.09
N GLY A 156 -8.39 -3.64 1.94
CA GLY A 156 -9.58 -4.31 1.43
C GLY A 156 -10.02 -5.50 2.28
N GLU A 157 -9.10 -6.32 2.81
CA GLU A 157 -9.43 -7.41 3.74
C GLU A 157 -10.10 -6.88 5.02
N ALA A 158 -9.52 -5.83 5.62
CA ALA A 158 -10.07 -5.20 6.83
C ALA A 158 -11.46 -4.60 6.58
N GLN A 159 -11.68 -3.96 5.43
CA GLN A 159 -12.97 -3.40 5.04
C GLN A 159 -14.03 -4.50 4.86
N ARG A 160 -13.69 -5.59 4.18
CA ARG A 160 -14.61 -6.74 4.00
C ARG A 160 -14.94 -7.46 5.31
N ILE A 161 -14.01 -7.55 6.26
CA ILE A 161 -14.30 -8.07 7.61
C ILE A 161 -15.33 -7.18 8.31
N ARG A 162 -15.20 -5.85 8.22
CA ARG A 162 -16.18 -4.90 8.77
C ARG A 162 -17.54 -5.09 8.10
N LEU A 163 -17.56 -5.19 6.77
CA LEU A 163 -18.78 -5.46 6.01
C LEU A 163 -19.44 -6.76 6.47
N ALA A 164 -18.69 -7.87 6.55
CA ALA A 164 -19.20 -9.16 7.03
C ALA A 164 -19.78 -9.09 8.45
N THR A 165 -19.16 -8.28 9.33
CA THR A 165 -19.65 -8.08 10.70
C THR A 165 -20.98 -7.33 10.73
N GLN A 166 -21.17 -6.34 9.88
CA GLN A 166 -22.41 -5.56 9.79
C GLN A 166 -23.55 -6.37 9.15
N ILE A 167 -23.26 -7.11 8.11
CA ILE A 167 -24.23 -7.98 7.41
C ILE A 167 -24.73 -9.11 8.31
N GLY A 168 -23.85 -9.68 9.13
CA GLY A 168 -24.21 -10.75 10.08
C GLY A 168 -25.31 -10.38 11.08
N SER A 169 -25.63 -9.08 11.22
CA SER A 169 -26.73 -8.60 12.07
C SER A 169 -28.12 -8.75 11.41
N SER A 170 -28.21 -9.08 10.11
CA SER A 170 -29.46 -9.22 9.33
C SER A 170 -30.42 -8.03 9.51
N LEU A 171 -29.90 -6.80 9.67
CA LEU A 171 -30.69 -5.59 9.81
C LEU A 171 -31.44 -5.29 8.52
N ILE A 172 -32.69 -4.85 8.63
CA ILE A 172 -33.57 -4.45 7.54
C ILE A 172 -33.83 -2.95 7.66
N GLY A 173 -33.93 -2.24 6.49
CA GLY A 173 -34.19 -0.81 6.45
C GLY A 173 -32.98 0.07 6.81
N VAL A 174 -31.78 -0.46 6.64
CA VAL A 174 -30.51 0.24 6.90
C VAL A 174 -29.96 0.86 5.63
N LEU A 175 -29.33 2.01 5.75
CA LEU A 175 -28.51 2.61 4.72
C LEU A 175 -27.05 2.16 4.90
N TYR A 176 -26.52 1.42 3.95
CA TYR A 176 -25.11 1.05 3.87
C TYR A 176 -24.38 1.99 2.91
N ILE A 177 -23.28 2.56 3.38
CA ILE A 177 -22.38 3.39 2.55
C ILE A 177 -21.04 2.65 2.49
N LEU A 178 -20.62 2.29 1.29
CA LEU A 178 -19.41 1.51 1.03
C LEU A 178 -18.50 2.31 0.10
N ASP A 179 -17.23 2.39 0.46
CA ASP A 179 -16.20 3.09 -0.29
C ASP A 179 -15.24 2.06 -0.89
N GLU A 180 -15.31 1.87 -2.22
CA GLU A 180 -14.48 0.96 -3.01
C GLU A 180 -14.35 -0.47 -2.40
N PRO A 181 -15.44 -1.18 -2.15
CA PRO A 181 -15.36 -2.50 -1.48
C PRO A 181 -14.72 -3.59 -2.35
N SER A 182 -14.57 -3.38 -3.65
CA SER A 182 -13.92 -4.29 -4.61
C SER A 182 -12.38 -4.21 -4.59
N ILE A 183 -11.79 -3.29 -3.82
CA ILE A 183 -10.34 -3.08 -3.77
C ILE A 183 -9.57 -4.40 -3.53
N GLY A 184 -8.58 -4.66 -4.41
CA GLY A 184 -7.69 -5.82 -4.31
C GLY A 184 -8.39 -7.17 -4.51
N LEU A 185 -9.58 -7.17 -5.10
CA LEU A 185 -10.30 -8.39 -5.48
C LEU A 185 -9.97 -8.83 -6.90
N HIS A 186 -9.73 -10.13 -7.02
CA HIS A 186 -9.81 -10.79 -8.32
C HIS A 186 -11.27 -10.81 -8.80
N GLN A 187 -11.50 -10.77 -10.12
CA GLN A 187 -12.85 -10.72 -10.72
C GLN A 187 -13.79 -11.82 -10.20
N ARG A 188 -13.25 -13.02 -9.93
CA ARG A 188 -14.02 -14.12 -9.31
C ARG A 188 -14.57 -13.76 -7.93
N ASP A 189 -13.74 -13.11 -7.12
CA ASP A 189 -14.11 -12.76 -5.74
C ASP A 189 -14.99 -11.50 -5.73
N ASN A 190 -14.81 -10.61 -6.72
CA ASN A 190 -15.68 -9.46 -6.96
C ASN A 190 -17.12 -9.87 -7.27
N GLN A 191 -17.34 -10.90 -8.10
CA GLN A 191 -18.69 -11.42 -8.37
C GLN A 191 -19.39 -11.86 -7.07
N ARG A 192 -18.68 -12.54 -6.16
CA ARG A 192 -19.24 -12.95 -4.87
C ARG A 192 -19.63 -11.76 -3.99
N LEU A 193 -18.80 -10.71 -4.01
CA LEU A 193 -19.11 -9.46 -3.32
C LEU A 193 -20.38 -8.82 -3.88
N ILE A 194 -20.49 -8.71 -5.21
CA ILE A 194 -21.68 -8.18 -5.90
C ILE A 194 -22.93 -8.98 -5.52
N ASP A 195 -22.86 -10.30 -5.57
CA ASP A 195 -23.98 -11.18 -5.19
C ASP A 195 -24.42 -10.93 -3.72
N THR A 196 -23.45 -10.66 -2.84
CA THR A 196 -23.71 -10.33 -1.43
C THR A 196 -24.38 -8.95 -1.29
N LEU A 197 -23.95 -7.95 -2.06
CA LEU A 197 -24.54 -6.62 -2.06
C LEU A 197 -25.98 -6.64 -2.59
N LEU A 198 -26.22 -7.40 -3.67
CA LEU A 198 -27.57 -7.61 -4.19
C LEU A 198 -28.48 -8.29 -3.18
N TYR A 199 -27.99 -9.32 -2.49
CA TYR A 199 -28.73 -9.98 -1.42
C TYR A 199 -29.12 -9.00 -0.30
N LEU A 200 -28.19 -8.11 0.11
CA LEU A 200 -28.50 -7.07 1.11
C LEU A 200 -29.58 -6.10 0.64
N ARG A 201 -29.52 -5.66 -0.62
CA ARG A 201 -30.56 -4.84 -1.24
C ARG A 201 -31.91 -5.52 -1.21
N ASP A 202 -31.96 -6.78 -1.61
CA ASP A 202 -33.18 -7.57 -1.69
C ASP A 202 -33.82 -7.86 -0.33
N LEU A 203 -33.05 -7.76 0.77
CA LEU A 203 -33.57 -7.75 2.13
C LEU A 203 -34.30 -6.45 2.51
N GLY A 204 -34.35 -5.45 1.63
CA GLY A 204 -35.02 -4.16 1.87
C GLY A 204 -34.11 -3.08 2.42
N ASN A 205 -32.79 -3.18 2.20
CA ASN A 205 -31.80 -2.16 2.54
C ASN A 205 -31.53 -1.24 1.36
N THR A 206 -30.97 -0.06 1.65
CA THR A 206 -30.44 0.86 0.66
C THR A 206 -28.92 0.81 0.69
N LEU A 207 -28.28 0.67 -0.48
CA LEU A 207 -26.82 0.65 -0.60
C LEU A 207 -26.37 1.82 -1.47
N ILE A 208 -25.40 2.58 -0.97
CA ILE A 208 -24.65 3.58 -1.75
C ILE A 208 -23.21 3.06 -1.81
N VAL A 209 -22.71 2.84 -3.02
CA VAL A 209 -21.38 2.29 -3.25
C VAL A 209 -20.58 3.26 -4.11
N VAL A 210 -19.43 3.68 -3.63
CA VAL A 210 -18.44 4.40 -4.45
C VAL A 210 -17.58 3.33 -5.12
N GLU A 211 -17.57 3.30 -6.45
CA GLU A 211 -16.89 2.25 -7.21
C GLU A 211 -16.36 2.71 -8.55
N HIS A 212 -15.31 2.03 -9.01
CA HIS A 212 -14.70 2.18 -10.32
C HIS A 212 -14.69 0.87 -11.13
N ASP A 213 -15.09 -0.24 -10.52
CA ASP A 213 -15.15 -1.55 -11.17
C ASP A 213 -16.30 -1.63 -12.17
N GLU A 214 -16.00 -2.04 -13.41
CA GLU A 214 -16.98 -2.13 -14.50
C GLU A 214 -18.14 -3.06 -14.16
N GLN A 215 -17.86 -4.23 -13.56
CA GLN A 215 -18.87 -5.24 -13.27
C GLN A 215 -19.85 -4.74 -12.20
N THR A 216 -19.34 -4.06 -11.17
CA THR A 216 -20.15 -3.45 -10.12
C THR A 216 -21.03 -2.34 -10.70
N LEU A 217 -20.46 -1.45 -11.53
CA LEU A 217 -21.21 -0.37 -12.18
C LEU A 217 -22.33 -0.89 -13.09
N ARG A 218 -22.07 -1.95 -13.86
CA ARG A 218 -23.09 -2.57 -14.74
C ARG A 218 -24.23 -3.24 -13.95
N THR A 219 -23.96 -3.65 -12.71
CA THR A 219 -24.95 -4.35 -11.87
C THR A 219 -25.77 -3.39 -11.00
N ALA A 220 -25.35 -2.13 -10.90
CA ALA A 220 -26.05 -1.12 -10.12
C ALA A 220 -27.45 -0.81 -10.69
N ASP A 221 -28.43 -0.59 -9.81
CA ASP A 221 -29.78 -0.16 -10.22
C ASP A 221 -29.77 1.29 -10.72
N TYR A 222 -28.87 2.12 -10.17
CA TYR A 222 -28.75 3.54 -10.47
C TYR A 222 -27.31 4.02 -10.30
N ILE A 223 -26.83 4.80 -11.26
CA ILE A 223 -25.49 5.40 -11.23
C ILE A 223 -25.63 6.92 -11.12
N VAL A 224 -24.79 7.54 -10.29
CA VAL A 224 -24.55 8.97 -10.27
C VAL A 224 -23.07 9.19 -10.60
N ASP A 225 -22.81 9.68 -11.82
CA ASP A 225 -21.47 9.96 -12.30
C ASP A 225 -21.05 11.38 -11.96
N LEU A 226 -19.98 11.52 -11.18
CA LEU A 226 -19.41 12.79 -10.75
C LEU A 226 -18.16 13.12 -11.55
N GLY A 227 -18.06 14.35 -12.04
CA GLY A 227 -16.93 14.78 -12.86
C GLY A 227 -17.05 16.26 -13.25
N PRO A 228 -16.58 16.65 -14.47
CA PRO A 228 -15.91 15.80 -15.46
C PRO A 228 -14.46 15.44 -15.14
N GLY A 229 -13.80 16.19 -14.25
CA GLY A 229 -12.44 15.97 -13.80
C GLY A 229 -12.35 15.82 -12.28
N ALA A 230 -11.13 15.85 -11.75
CA ALA A 230 -10.88 15.81 -10.30
C ALA A 230 -10.66 17.21 -9.71
N GLY A 231 -10.77 17.34 -8.38
CA GLY A 231 -10.52 18.58 -7.65
C GLY A 231 -11.40 19.73 -8.11
N VAL A 232 -10.80 20.86 -8.45
CA VAL A 232 -11.53 22.09 -8.88
C VAL A 232 -12.30 21.93 -10.19
N HIS A 233 -11.93 20.94 -11.00
CA HIS A 233 -12.60 20.62 -12.27
C HIS A 233 -13.70 19.56 -12.12
N GLY A 234 -13.92 19.06 -10.90
CA GLY A 234 -14.93 18.05 -10.57
C GLY A 234 -16.11 18.59 -9.77
N GLY A 235 -16.81 17.68 -9.12
CA GLY A 235 -17.90 18.00 -8.20
C GLY A 235 -19.26 18.25 -8.86
N TYR A 236 -19.38 18.04 -10.17
CA TYR A 236 -20.64 18.16 -10.90
C TYR A 236 -21.23 16.78 -11.21
N VAL A 237 -22.54 16.66 -11.20
CA VAL A 237 -23.23 15.48 -11.74
C VAL A 237 -23.19 15.55 -13.25
N VAL A 238 -22.38 14.69 -13.88
CA VAL A 238 -22.19 14.62 -15.34
C VAL A 238 -23.27 13.76 -15.98
N ALA A 239 -23.60 12.64 -15.35
CA ALA A 239 -24.66 11.73 -15.77
C ALA A 239 -25.34 11.10 -14.55
N LYS A 240 -26.59 10.69 -14.69
CA LYS A 240 -27.33 9.93 -13.69
C LYS A 240 -28.41 9.09 -14.38
N GLY A 241 -28.71 7.94 -13.85
CA GLY A 241 -29.73 7.02 -14.36
C GLY A 241 -29.31 5.57 -14.23
N THR A 242 -29.99 4.69 -14.95
CA THR A 242 -29.55 3.29 -15.07
C THR A 242 -28.22 3.22 -15.82
N PRO A 243 -27.46 2.11 -15.70
CA PRO A 243 -26.23 1.93 -16.48
C PRO A 243 -26.43 2.21 -17.99
N GLU A 244 -27.54 1.74 -18.59
CA GLU A 244 -27.85 1.93 -20.01
C GLU A 244 -28.15 3.41 -20.36
N GLU A 245 -28.68 4.19 -19.43
CA GLU A 245 -28.90 5.62 -19.61
C GLU A 245 -27.59 6.38 -19.54
N VAL A 246 -26.71 6.06 -18.58
CA VAL A 246 -25.39 6.67 -18.42
C VAL A 246 -24.50 6.38 -19.62
N MET A 247 -24.53 5.16 -20.19
CA MET A 247 -23.80 4.79 -21.41
C MET A 247 -24.14 5.67 -22.63
N LYS A 248 -25.33 6.29 -22.67
CA LYS A 248 -25.73 7.16 -23.77
C LYS A 248 -25.24 8.60 -23.61
N VAL A 249 -24.72 8.98 -22.45
CA VAL A 249 -24.28 10.35 -22.14
C VAL A 249 -22.87 10.58 -22.64
N LYS A 250 -22.69 11.23 -23.78
CA LYS A 250 -21.39 11.51 -24.41
C LYS A 250 -20.41 12.32 -23.54
N LYS A 251 -20.85 13.04 -22.51
CA LYS A 251 -19.98 13.79 -21.60
C LYS A 251 -19.46 12.95 -20.45
N SER A 252 -20.05 11.82 -20.17
CA SER A 252 -19.65 10.89 -19.12
C SER A 252 -18.51 10.01 -19.62
N LEU A 253 -17.32 10.14 -19.02
CA LEU A 253 -16.21 9.25 -19.30
C LEU A 253 -16.55 7.82 -18.86
N THR A 254 -17.12 7.67 -17.66
CA THR A 254 -17.63 6.38 -17.15
C THR A 254 -18.60 5.75 -18.15
N GLY A 255 -19.57 6.53 -18.66
CA GLY A 255 -20.54 6.06 -19.65
C GLY A 255 -19.88 5.61 -20.96
N GLN A 256 -18.88 6.32 -21.45
CA GLN A 256 -18.14 5.97 -22.66
C GLN A 256 -17.34 4.67 -22.49
N TYR A 257 -16.67 4.46 -21.35
CA TYR A 257 -15.98 3.20 -21.04
C TYR A 257 -16.97 2.03 -20.92
N LEU A 258 -18.07 2.21 -20.19
CA LEU A 258 -19.12 1.19 -20.09
C LEU A 258 -19.75 0.86 -21.45
N ALA A 259 -19.85 1.83 -22.35
CA ALA A 259 -20.38 1.62 -23.73
C ALA A 259 -19.34 0.99 -24.68
N GLY A 260 -18.08 0.87 -24.26
CA GLY A 260 -16.98 0.39 -25.11
C GLY A 260 -16.54 1.38 -26.20
N THR A 261 -16.98 2.65 -26.13
CA THR A 261 -16.55 3.70 -27.08
C THR A 261 -15.19 4.29 -26.72
N LEU A 262 -14.78 4.16 -25.46
CA LEU A 262 -13.43 4.37 -24.97
C LEU A 262 -12.93 3.02 -24.44
N THR A 263 -11.78 2.58 -24.93
CA THR A 263 -11.10 1.35 -24.50
C THR A 263 -9.62 1.64 -24.41
N MET A 264 -8.94 0.98 -23.48
CA MET A 264 -7.48 1.06 -23.41
C MET A 264 -6.87 0.33 -24.61
N GLU A 265 -5.84 0.92 -25.21
CA GLU A 265 -5.11 0.29 -26.31
C GLU A 265 -4.41 -0.99 -25.82
N ILE A 266 -4.66 -2.09 -26.51
CA ILE A 266 -3.94 -3.35 -26.29
C ILE A 266 -2.77 -3.37 -27.25
N PRO A 267 -1.51 -3.59 -26.78
CA PRO A 267 -0.36 -3.66 -27.68
C PRO A 267 -0.53 -4.76 -28.72
N SER A 268 -0.36 -4.41 -29.99
CA SER A 268 -0.42 -5.35 -31.13
C SER A 268 0.76 -6.34 -31.12
N GLU A 269 1.90 -5.93 -30.57
CA GLU A 269 3.11 -6.76 -30.43
C GLU A 269 3.58 -6.74 -28.99
N ARG A 270 4.00 -7.91 -28.47
CA ARG A 270 4.57 -8.04 -27.14
C ARG A 270 6.08 -7.88 -27.19
N ARG A 271 6.66 -7.14 -26.21
CA ARG A 271 8.11 -7.00 -26.11
C ARG A 271 8.76 -8.34 -25.79
N SER A 272 9.83 -8.69 -26.49
CA SER A 272 10.59 -9.93 -26.25
C SER A 272 11.58 -9.83 -25.10
N GLY A 273 11.78 -8.61 -24.54
CA GLY A 273 12.79 -8.35 -23.52
C GLY A 273 14.21 -8.25 -24.06
N ASN A 274 15.16 -8.21 -23.11
CA ASN A 274 16.59 -8.04 -23.44
C ASN A 274 17.38 -9.36 -23.51
N GLY A 275 16.70 -10.51 -23.53
CA GLY A 275 17.29 -11.84 -23.57
C GLY A 275 17.71 -12.41 -22.21
N HIS A 276 17.60 -11.65 -21.14
CA HIS A 276 17.85 -12.09 -19.76
C HIS A 276 16.55 -12.33 -19.00
N GLN A 277 16.62 -13.18 -17.98
CA GLN A 277 15.48 -13.51 -17.14
C GLN A 277 15.87 -13.46 -15.66
N LEU A 278 14.94 -13.04 -14.83
CA LEU A 278 15.00 -13.17 -13.39
C LEU A 278 14.21 -14.45 -13.05
N VAL A 279 14.85 -15.37 -12.33
CA VAL A 279 14.25 -16.69 -12.01
C VAL A 279 14.28 -16.90 -10.51
N ILE A 280 13.12 -17.20 -9.93
CA ILE A 280 12.93 -17.63 -8.55
C ILE A 280 12.71 -19.14 -8.59
N GLU A 281 13.48 -19.91 -7.81
CA GLU A 281 13.37 -21.36 -7.73
C GLU A 281 13.07 -21.79 -6.30
N GLY A 282 12.07 -22.65 -6.14
CA GLY A 282 11.78 -23.30 -4.90
C GLY A 282 11.29 -22.38 -3.78
N ALA A 283 10.42 -21.40 -4.10
CA ALA A 283 9.83 -20.56 -3.10
C ALA A 283 8.79 -21.33 -2.27
N THR A 284 8.96 -21.30 -0.94
CA THR A 284 8.12 -22.04 0.03
C THR A 284 7.63 -21.15 1.18
N GLU A 285 7.79 -19.83 1.07
CA GLU A 285 7.33 -18.90 2.11
C GLU A 285 5.81 -18.91 2.19
N HIS A 286 5.28 -18.87 3.40
CA HIS A 286 3.84 -18.89 3.71
C HIS A 286 3.08 -20.02 3.01
N ASN A 287 2.21 -19.69 2.05
CA ASN A 287 1.41 -20.67 1.31
C ASN A 287 2.04 -21.14 0.00
N LEU A 288 3.22 -20.64 -0.38
CA LEU A 288 3.89 -21.03 -1.62
C LEU A 288 4.37 -22.50 -1.55
N LYS A 289 4.17 -23.25 -2.63
CA LYS A 289 4.38 -24.72 -2.69
C LYS A 289 5.57 -25.08 -3.59
N ASP A 290 6.78 -24.74 -3.15
CA ASP A 290 8.03 -25.04 -3.88
C ASP A 290 7.96 -24.59 -5.35
N ILE A 291 7.47 -23.34 -5.54
CA ILE A 291 7.21 -22.83 -6.88
C ILE A 291 8.45 -22.28 -7.55
N ALA A 292 8.45 -22.35 -8.89
CA ALA A 292 9.38 -21.65 -9.76
C ALA A 292 8.62 -20.59 -10.56
N ALA A 293 9.17 -19.37 -10.64
CA ALA A 293 8.62 -18.28 -11.42
C ALA A 293 9.76 -17.58 -12.18
N SER A 294 9.53 -17.25 -13.45
CA SER A 294 10.48 -16.54 -14.30
C SER A 294 9.87 -15.25 -14.85
N PHE A 295 10.68 -14.20 -14.88
CA PHE A 295 10.30 -12.89 -15.39
C PHE A 295 11.34 -12.43 -16.41
N PRO A 296 10.95 -12.23 -17.68
CA PRO A 296 11.85 -11.64 -18.67
C PRO A 296 12.24 -10.22 -18.25
N LEU A 297 13.51 -9.82 -18.46
CA LEU A 297 13.98 -8.49 -18.13
C LEU A 297 13.76 -7.52 -19.31
N GLY A 298 13.51 -6.23 -19.00
CA GLY A 298 13.24 -5.20 -19.99
C GLY A 298 11.81 -5.24 -20.54
N VAL A 299 10.87 -5.83 -19.80
CA VAL A 299 9.44 -5.92 -20.19
C VAL A 299 8.54 -5.54 -19.02
N PHE A 300 7.26 -5.38 -19.33
CA PHE A 300 6.20 -5.25 -18.36
C PHE A 300 5.59 -6.63 -18.06
N SER A 301 5.73 -7.10 -16.83
CA SER A 301 5.18 -8.38 -16.36
C SER A 301 4.09 -8.15 -15.30
N CYS A 302 2.98 -8.90 -15.40
CA CYS A 302 1.96 -8.94 -14.36
C CYS A 302 2.02 -10.24 -13.55
N VAL A 303 1.83 -10.14 -12.24
CA VAL A 303 1.56 -11.27 -11.35
C VAL A 303 0.09 -11.23 -10.98
N THR A 304 -0.65 -12.26 -11.42
CA THR A 304 -2.10 -12.34 -11.32
C THR A 304 -2.54 -13.53 -10.45
N GLY A 305 -3.82 -13.67 -10.22
CA GLY A 305 -4.42 -14.78 -9.49
C GLY A 305 -5.37 -14.33 -8.39
N VAL A 306 -6.14 -15.26 -7.87
CA VAL A 306 -7.17 -15.01 -6.86
C VAL A 306 -6.59 -14.41 -5.57
N SER A 307 -7.45 -13.79 -4.76
CA SER A 307 -7.04 -13.23 -3.47
C SER A 307 -6.45 -14.33 -2.57
N GLY A 308 -5.32 -14.03 -1.89
CA GLY A 308 -4.61 -14.99 -1.05
C GLY A 308 -3.84 -16.10 -1.80
N SER A 309 -3.67 -16.02 -3.14
CA SER A 309 -2.91 -17.03 -3.91
C SER A 309 -1.39 -16.99 -3.70
N GLY A 310 -0.85 -15.98 -3.00
CA GLY A 310 0.58 -15.87 -2.68
C GLY A 310 1.34 -14.83 -3.51
N LYS A 311 0.65 -13.93 -4.25
CA LYS A 311 1.26 -12.89 -5.09
C LYS A 311 2.19 -11.96 -4.32
N SER A 312 1.70 -11.35 -3.25
CA SER A 312 2.50 -10.44 -2.40
C SER A 312 3.64 -11.19 -1.71
N THR A 313 3.41 -12.44 -1.27
CA THR A 313 4.48 -13.29 -0.72
C THR A 313 5.60 -13.50 -1.72
N LEU A 314 5.29 -13.83 -2.98
CA LEU A 314 6.30 -14.05 -4.02
C LEU A 314 7.11 -12.77 -4.31
N LEU A 315 6.46 -11.62 -4.42
CA LEU A 315 7.13 -10.38 -4.79
C LEU A 315 7.68 -9.61 -3.59
N SER A 316 6.89 -9.41 -2.52
CA SER A 316 7.24 -8.53 -1.40
C SER A 316 8.07 -9.24 -0.33
N ASP A 317 7.82 -10.54 -0.08
CA ASP A 317 8.54 -11.29 0.96
C ASP A 317 9.73 -12.07 0.42
N VAL A 318 9.71 -12.50 -0.85
CA VAL A 318 10.79 -13.29 -1.45
C VAL A 318 11.63 -12.46 -2.41
N LEU A 319 11.07 -11.93 -3.49
CA LEU A 319 11.83 -11.26 -4.55
C LEU A 319 12.46 -9.95 -4.12
N TYR A 320 11.65 -9.03 -3.58
CA TYR A 320 12.13 -7.68 -3.23
C TYR A 320 13.24 -7.68 -2.17
N PRO A 321 13.14 -8.42 -1.06
CA PRO A 321 14.20 -8.50 -0.07
C PRO A 321 15.49 -9.10 -0.64
N ALA A 322 15.39 -10.16 -1.44
CA ALA A 322 16.54 -10.79 -2.07
C ALA A 322 17.24 -9.87 -3.06
N ALA A 323 16.48 -9.21 -3.93
CA ALA A 323 17.02 -8.25 -4.88
C ALA A 323 17.65 -7.05 -4.17
N SER A 324 17.01 -6.52 -3.12
CA SER A 324 17.56 -5.43 -2.32
C SER A 324 18.88 -5.80 -1.64
N ASN A 325 18.96 -7.00 -1.07
CA ASN A 325 20.18 -7.49 -0.43
C ASN A 325 21.33 -7.66 -1.43
N ALA A 326 21.03 -8.22 -2.59
CA ALA A 326 22.03 -8.46 -3.63
C ALA A 326 22.53 -7.16 -4.28
N ILE A 327 21.61 -6.24 -4.63
CA ILE A 327 21.91 -5.05 -5.43
C ILE A 327 22.29 -3.87 -4.54
N MET A 328 21.51 -3.61 -3.49
CA MET A 328 21.66 -2.41 -2.64
C MET A 328 22.40 -2.69 -1.33
N ARG A 329 22.85 -3.93 -1.11
CA ARG A 329 23.57 -4.39 0.10
C ARG A 329 22.79 -4.12 1.40
N THR A 330 21.48 -4.28 1.34
CA THR A 330 20.62 -4.24 2.53
C THR A 330 20.69 -5.60 3.26
N HIS A 331 20.03 -5.71 4.41
CA HIS A 331 19.99 -6.96 5.21
C HIS A 331 18.54 -7.27 5.60
N TYR A 332 17.66 -7.32 4.59
CA TYR A 332 16.28 -7.73 4.82
C TYR A 332 16.22 -9.26 5.04
N SER A 333 15.25 -9.70 5.85
CA SER A 333 14.89 -11.11 5.90
C SER A 333 14.27 -11.52 4.56
N VAL A 334 14.82 -12.56 3.94
CA VAL A 334 14.32 -13.09 2.67
C VAL A 334 13.43 -14.28 2.99
N GLY A 335 12.23 -14.31 2.40
CA GLY A 335 11.33 -15.44 2.51
C GLY A 335 11.94 -16.72 1.96
N ALA A 336 11.49 -17.87 2.45
CA ALA A 336 12.06 -19.18 2.15
C ALA A 336 12.01 -19.48 0.64
N CYS A 337 13.20 -19.57 0.02
CA CYS A 337 13.38 -19.99 -1.38
C CYS A 337 14.74 -20.68 -1.55
N LYS A 338 14.87 -21.52 -2.58
CA LYS A 338 16.13 -22.23 -2.86
C LYS A 338 17.16 -21.32 -3.52
N LYS A 339 16.75 -20.55 -4.54
CA LYS A 339 17.66 -19.72 -5.34
C LYS A 339 16.90 -18.63 -6.08
N ILE A 340 17.57 -17.48 -6.25
CA ILE A 340 17.15 -16.43 -7.18
C ILE A 340 18.34 -16.11 -8.07
N SER A 341 18.13 -16.09 -9.38
CA SER A 341 19.17 -15.82 -10.40
C SER A 341 18.72 -14.72 -11.35
N GLY A 342 19.68 -14.09 -12.06
CA GLY A 342 19.40 -12.97 -12.97
C GLY A 342 19.49 -11.59 -12.33
N LEU A 343 19.75 -11.51 -11.01
CA LEU A 343 19.90 -10.23 -10.29
C LEU A 343 21.12 -9.44 -10.73
N GLU A 344 22.14 -10.11 -11.26
CA GLU A 344 23.38 -9.52 -11.79
C GLU A 344 23.17 -8.61 -13.01
N HIS A 345 22.02 -8.72 -13.68
CA HIS A 345 21.65 -7.86 -14.82
C HIS A 345 20.97 -6.56 -14.40
N LEU A 346 20.71 -6.39 -13.10
CA LEU A 346 20.02 -5.25 -12.51
C LEU A 346 20.98 -4.40 -11.67
N ASP A 347 20.76 -3.09 -11.64
CA ASP A 347 21.57 -2.17 -10.84
C ASP A 347 20.79 -1.49 -9.70
N LYS A 348 19.47 -1.58 -9.74
CA LYS A 348 18.60 -0.98 -8.74
C LYS A 348 17.29 -1.76 -8.64
N VAL A 349 16.72 -1.84 -7.44
CA VAL A 349 15.35 -2.31 -7.22
C VAL A 349 14.55 -1.26 -6.47
N ILE A 350 13.30 -1.07 -6.88
CA ILE A 350 12.36 -0.11 -6.30
C ILE A 350 11.05 -0.83 -6.05
N ASN A 351 10.63 -0.82 -4.79
CA ASN A 351 9.29 -1.30 -4.40
C ASN A 351 8.36 -0.11 -4.20
N ILE A 352 7.22 -0.12 -4.88
CA ILE A 352 6.18 0.91 -4.80
C ILE A 352 4.91 0.24 -4.28
N ASP A 353 4.72 0.33 -2.99
CA ASP A 353 3.59 -0.19 -2.25
C ASP A 353 2.61 0.93 -1.84
N GLN A 354 1.46 0.56 -1.30
CA GLN A 354 0.42 1.48 -0.84
C GLN A 354 0.71 2.13 0.52
N SER A 355 1.89 1.89 1.12
CA SER A 355 2.25 2.51 2.39
C SER A 355 2.33 4.04 2.27
N PRO A 356 1.97 4.78 3.33
CA PRO A 356 2.02 6.24 3.31
C PRO A 356 3.41 6.77 2.97
N ILE A 357 3.49 7.95 2.31
CA ILE A 357 4.78 8.63 2.03
C ILE A 357 5.41 9.27 3.27
N GLY A 358 4.76 9.14 4.42
CA GLY A 358 5.23 9.54 5.74
C GLY A 358 4.10 9.44 6.75
N ARG A 359 4.46 9.35 8.03
CA ARG A 359 3.53 9.11 9.15
C ARG A 359 3.26 10.36 9.99
N THR A 360 3.71 11.53 9.54
CA THR A 360 3.51 12.79 10.27
C THR A 360 2.79 13.82 9.40
N PRO A 361 2.05 14.77 9.99
CA PRO A 361 1.40 15.85 9.25
C PRO A 361 2.36 16.72 8.43
N ARG A 362 3.67 16.68 8.71
CA ARG A 362 4.73 17.41 7.99
C ARG A 362 5.10 16.77 6.67
N SER A 363 4.91 15.46 6.55
CA SER A 363 5.16 14.76 5.28
C SER A 363 4.09 15.16 4.27
N ASN A 364 4.52 15.53 3.07
CA ASN A 364 3.63 15.95 1.98
C ASN A 364 4.28 15.68 0.62
N PRO A 365 3.54 15.72 -0.49
CA PRO A 365 4.07 15.48 -1.82
C PRO A 365 5.28 16.34 -2.17
N ALA A 366 5.25 17.65 -1.85
CA ALA A 366 6.34 18.56 -2.17
C ALA A 366 7.67 18.21 -1.46
N THR A 367 7.60 17.74 -0.22
CA THR A 367 8.79 17.29 0.52
C THR A 367 9.29 15.95 0.03
N TYR A 368 8.39 15.04 -0.29
CA TYR A 368 8.74 13.69 -0.71
C TYR A 368 9.48 13.68 -2.07
N VAL A 369 8.96 14.37 -3.08
CA VAL A 369 9.64 14.49 -4.39
C VAL A 369 10.79 15.51 -4.37
N GLY A 370 11.00 16.18 -3.22
CA GLY A 370 12.10 17.13 -3.02
C GLY A 370 11.95 18.45 -3.81
N VAL A 371 10.76 18.78 -4.33
CA VAL A 371 10.50 20.05 -5.00
C VAL A 371 10.51 21.21 -4.00
N PHE A 372 10.11 20.96 -2.74
CA PHE A 372 10.07 21.97 -1.69
C PHE A 372 11.46 22.56 -1.37
N THR A 373 12.54 21.81 -1.57
CA THR A 373 13.90 22.34 -1.40
C THR A 373 14.19 23.45 -2.40
N ALA A 374 13.89 23.23 -3.69
CA ALA A 374 14.08 24.27 -4.71
C ALA A 374 13.16 25.49 -4.49
N ILE A 375 11.94 25.27 -3.98
CA ILE A 375 11.03 26.36 -3.63
C ILE A 375 11.59 27.20 -2.46
N ARG A 376 12.12 26.57 -1.41
CA ARG A 376 12.75 27.28 -0.30
C ARG A 376 13.98 28.09 -0.74
N ASP A 377 14.78 27.53 -1.61
CA ASP A 377 15.95 28.22 -2.18
C ASP A 377 15.52 29.43 -3.00
N LEU A 378 14.47 29.32 -3.79
CA LEU A 378 13.89 30.45 -4.51
C LEU A 378 13.46 31.55 -3.55
N PHE A 379 12.68 31.23 -2.51
CA PHE A 379 12.22 32.23 -1.54
C PHE A 379 13.36 32.89 -0.78
N ALA A 380 14.41 32.13 -0.41
CA ALA A 380 15.59 32.68 0.25
C ALA A 380 16.40 33.64 -0.63
N ASN A 381 16.34 33.47 -1.95
CA ASN A 381 17.02 34.30 -2.91
C ASN A 381 16.26 35.57 -3.34
N LEU A 382 15.02 35.74 -2.91
CA LEU A 382 14.26 36.96 -3.17
C LEU A 382 14.93 38.19 -2.54
N PRO A 383 14.83 39.40 -3.17
CA PRO A 383 15.43 40.62 -2.64
C PRO A 383 15.05 40.90 -1.19
N GLU A 384 13.77 40.76 -0.85
CA GLU A 384 13.27 40.96 0.52
C GLU A 384 13.90 39.99 1.54
N SER A 385 14.06 38.71 1.17
CA SER A 385 14.72 37.70 2.01
C SER A 385 16.17 38.04 2.24
N ARG A 386 16.89 38.49 1.20
CA ARG A 386 18.29 38.88 1.29
C ARG A 386 18.50 40.08 2.20
N VAL A 387 17.63 41.10 2.09
CA VAL A 387 17.66 42.28 2.99
C VAL A 387 17.44 41.88 4.43
N ARG A 388 16.54 40.93 4.71
CA ARG A 388 16.24 40.43 6.06
C ARG A 388 17.26 39.36 6.55
N GLY A 389 18.23 38.97 5.74
CA GLY A 389 19.18 37.90 6.06
C GLY A 389 18.55 36.50 6.17
N TYR A 390 17.43 36.26 5.50
CA TYR A 390 16.72 34.99 5.57
C TYR A 390 17.42 33.93 4.70
N LYS A 391 17.74 32.80 5.32
CA LYS A 391 18.32 31.61 4.67
C LYS A 391 17.23 30.60 4.33
N PRO A 392 17.47 29.55 3.51
CA PRO A 392 16.49 28.51 3.16
C PRO A 392 15.82 27.83 4.36
N GLY A 393 16.53 27.77 5.51
CA GLY A 393 15.98 27.25 6.76
C GLY A 393 14.80 28.05 7.32
N ARG A 394 14.72 29.38 7.02
CA ARG A 394 13.59 30.23 7.41
C ARG A 394 12.28 29.78 6.79
N PHE A 395 12.36 29.25 5.59
CA PHE A 395 11.22 28.75 4.80
C PHE A 395 10.97 27.26 5.00
N SER A 396 11.49 26.65 6.07
CA SER A 396 11.25 25.28 6.46
C SER A 396 10.30 25.21 7.66
N PHE A 397 9.21 24.48 7.55
CA PHE A 397 8.32 24.22 8.67
C PHE A 397 8.89 23.18 9.68
N ASN A 398 10.01 22.51 9.36
CA ASN A 398 10.70 21.57 10.26
C ASN A 398 11.73 22.23 11.17
N VAL A 399 12.16 23.46 10.88
CA VAL A 399 13.26 24.15 11.56
C VAL A 399 12.72 25.36 12.31
N ARG A 400 13.21 25.58 13.53
CA ARG A 400 12.88 26.79 14.31
C ARG A 400 13.29 28.07 13.59
N GLY A 401 12.56 29.14 13.86
CA GLY A 401 12.84 30.48 13.35
C GLY A 401 11.83 30.97 12.31
N GLY A 402 11.34 30.12 11.39
CA GLY A 402 10.33 30.50 10.41
C GLY A 402 8.98 29.82 10.55
N ARG A 403 8.94 28.70 11.28
CA ARG A 403 7.72 27.93 11.52
C ARG A 403 6.83 28.57 12.59
N CYS A 404 5.58 28.21 12.62
CA CYS A 404 4.70 28.45 13.75
C CYS A 404 5.14 27.60 14.94
N GLU A 405 5.51 28.22 16.06
CA GLU A 405 6.00 27.48 17.23
C GLU A 405 4.84 26.83 18.02
N ASN A 406 3.59 27.29 17.90
CA ASN A 406 2.45 26.68 18.55
C ASN A 406 2.20 25.24 18.05
N CYS A 407 2.08 25.05 16.73
CA CYS A 407 1.95 23.73 16.12
C CYS A 407 3.30 23.15 15.65
N GLN A 408 4.41 23.79 15.94
CA GLN A 408 5.76 23.39 15.53
C GLN A 408 5.92 23.13 14.03
N GLY A 409 5.07 23.72 13.20
CA GLY A 409 5.08 23.59 11.75
C GLY A 409 4.15 22.50 11.19
N ASP A 410 3.39 21.81 12.03
CA ASP A 410 2.42 20.79 11.59
C ASP A 410 1.21 21.38 10.88
N GLY A 411 0.85 22.63 11.22
CA GLY A 411 -0.38 23.27 10.76
C GLY A 411 -1.61 22.83 11.55
N THR A 412 -1.51 21.72 12.24
CA THR A 412 -2.55 21.13 13.09
C THR A 412 -2.02 20.86 14.49
N ILE A 413 -2.90 20.71 15.47
CA ILE A 413 -2.63 20.26 16.82
C ILE A 413 -3.21 18.86 16.94
N THR A 414 -2.40 17.90 17.36
CA THR A 414 -2.84 16.53 17.58
C THR A 414 -3.43 16.40 18.98
N ILE A 415 -4.64 15.88 19.08
CA ILE A 415 -5.24 15.46 20.35
C ILE A 415 -5.17 13.94 20.39
N GLU A 416 -4.26 13.45 21.24
CA GLU A 416 -4.10 12.01 21.46
C GLU A 416 -5.31 11.43 22.20
N MET A 417 -5.91 10.40 21.62
CA MET A 417 -7.07 9.70 22.14
C MET A 417 -6.67 8.27 22.49
N ASN A 418 -6.52 7.95 23.77
CA ASN A 418 -5.97 6.67 24.27
C ASN A 418 -6.60 5.39 23.69
N PHE A 419 -7.86 5.43 23.24
CA PHE A 419 -8.59 4.27 22.71
C PHE A 419 -9.24 4.51 21.35
N LEU A 420 -9.08 5.70 20.78
CA LEU A 420 -9.60 6.12 19.49
C LEU A 420 -8.46 6.68 18.63
N PRO A 421 -8.62 6.75 17.31
CA PRO A 421 -7.66 7.43 16.44
C PRO A 421 -7.46 8.89 16.89
N ASP A 422 -6.24 9.38 16.80
CA ASP A 422 -5.90 10.75 17.12
C ASP A 422 -6.71 11.75 16.28
N VAL A 423 -7.11 12.86 16.91
CA VAL A 423 -7.85 13.93 16.25
C VAL A 423 -6.90 15.08 15.92
N TYR A 424 -6.93 15.53 14.67
CA TYR A 424 -6.12 16.65 14.18
C TYR A 424 -7.00 17.88 14.03
N ILE A 425 -6.71 18.91 14.83
CA ILE A 425 -7.43 20.20 14.80
C ILE A 425 -6.53 21.25 14.15
N THR A 426 -7.07 22.09 13.27
CA THR A 426 -6.33 23.21 12.69
C THR A 426 -5.77 24.12 13.77
N CYS A 427 -4.47 24.44 13.69
CA CYS A 427 -3.82 25.35 14.63
C CYS A 427 -4.47 26.73 14.60
N ASP A 428 -4.90 27.22 15.76
CA ASP A 428 -5.57 28.51 15.98
C ASP A 428 -4.67 29.73 15.76
N VAL A 429 -3.35 29.56 15.91
CA VAL A 429 -2.36 30.64 15.72
C VAL A 429 -2.01 30.85 14.25
N CYS A 430 -1.69 29.80 13.52
CA CYS A 430 -1.28 29.91 12.11
C CYS A 430 -2.38 29.56 11.12
N HIS A 431 -3.53 29.09 11.57
CA HIS A 431 -4.68 28.71 10.74
C HIS A 431 -4.30 27.75 9.59
N GLY A 432 -3.51 26.73 9.91
CA GLY A 432 -3.03 25.74 8.95
C GLY A 432 -1.81 26.16 8.12
N ARG A 433 -1.38 27.42 8.19
CA ARG A 433 -0.31 27.97 7.33
C ARG A 433 1.10 27.50 7.67
N ARG A 434 1.33 26.85 8.82
CA ARG A 434 2.58 26.24 9.23
C ARG A 434 3.74 27.20 9.58
N PHE A 435 3.69 28.46 9.18
CA PHE A 435 4.74 29.47 9.33
C PHE A 435 4.31 30.62 10.22
N ASN A 436 5.29 31.36 10.77
CA ASN A 436 5.03 32.59 11.48
C ASN A 436 4.77 33.75 10.51
N ARG A 437 4.24 34.87 11.04
CA ARG A 437 3.80 36.02 10.28
C ARG A 437 4.92 36.64 9.43
N GLU A 438 6.11 36.81 9.99
CA GLU A 438 7.25 37.45 9.31
C GLU A 438 7.72 36.62 8.09
N THR A 439 7.67 35.29 8.17
CA THR A 439 8.02 34.42 7.03
C THR A 439 6.99 34.53 5.93
N LEU A 440 5.69 34.71 6.28
CA LEU A 440 4.60 34.83 5.32
C LEU A 440 4.53 36.20 4.61
N GLU A 441 5.25 37.21 5.11
CA GLU A 441 5.36 38.52 4.44
C GLU A 441 6.16 38.43 3.14
N VAL A 442 7.15 37.53 3.06
CA VAL A 442 7.96 37.33 1.85
C VAL A 442 7.12 36.68 0.76
N ARG A 443 7.04 37.33 -0.40
CA ARG A 443 6.19 36.90 -1.50
C ARG A 443 6.94 36.77 -2.83
N TYR A 444 6.64 35.69 -3.54
CA TYR A 444 7.04 35.50 -4.94
C TYR A 444 5.82 35.60 -5.83
N LYS A 445 5.81 36.52 -6.82
CA LYS A 445 4.63 36.80 -7.64
C LYS A 445 3.33 36.98 -6.83
N GLY A 446 3.42 37.66 -5.68
CA GLY A 446 2.28 37.91 -4.79
C GLY A 446 1.87 36.78 -3.87
N LYS A 447 2.47 35.59 -3.95
CA LYS A 447 2.16 34.41 -3.13
C LYS A 447 3.23 34.18 -2.07
N SER A 448 2.81 33.93 -0.82
CA SER A 448 3.68 33.48 0.27
C SER A 448 4.03 31.99 0.12
N ILE A 449 4.99 31.50 0.91
CA ILE A 449 5.36 30.08 0.90
C ILE A 449 4.21 29.17 1.35
N ALA A 450 3.32 29.64 2.24
CA ALA A 450 2.12 28.91 2.62
C ALA A 450 1.09 28.85 1.49
N ASP A 451 0.90 29.97 0.77
CA ASP A 451 0.01 29.99 -0.41
C ASP A 451 0.49 29.00 -1.48
N VAL A 452 1.81 28.88 -1.68
CA VAL A 452 2.42 27.89 -2.60
C VAL A 452 2.13 26.45 -2.15
N LEU A 453 2.22 26.16 -0.85
CA LEU A 453 1.89 24.82 -0.34
C LEU A 453 0.41 24.48 -0.48
N SER A 454 -0.46 25.49 -0.52
CA SER A 454 -1.90 25.33 -0.71
C SER A 454 -2.32 25.23 -2.17
N MET A 455 -1.42 25.51 -3.13
CA MET A 455 -1.68 25.32 -4.55
C MET A 455 -1.84 23.85 -4.87
N THR A 456 -2.74 23.54 -5.80
CA THR A 456 -2.74 22.23 -6.45
C THR A 456 -1.45 22.04 -7.24
N ILE A 457 -1.09 20.80 -7.56
CA ILE A 457 0.09 20.52 -8.39
C ILE A 457 -0.06 21.16 -9.77
N GLU A 458 -1.26 21.19 -10.32
CA GLU A 458 -1.57 21.83 -11.61
C GLU A 458 -1.33 23.35 -11.55
N GLU A 459 -1.92 24.04 -10.57
CA GLU A 459 -1.68 25.48 -10.36
C GLU A 459 -0.20 25.79 -10.13
N ALA A 460 0.49 24.95 -9.35
CA ALA A 460 1.90 25.14 -9.08
C ALA A 460 2.77 24.91 -10.33
N ALA A 461 2.41 23.99 -11.20
CA ALA A 461 3.12 23.73 -12.46
C ALA A 461 3.05 24.97 -13.37
N GLU A 462 1.89 25.58 -13.52
CA GLU A 462 1.75 26.83 -14.26
C GLU A 462 2.52 27.99 -13.61
N PHE A 463 2.38 28.13 -12.28
CA PHE A 463 3.01 29.20 -11.51
C PHE A 463 4.55 29.17 -11.60
N PHE A 464 5.15 27.97 -11.57
CA PHE A 464 6.59 27.76 -11.61
C PHE A 464 7.12 27.35 -13.00
N ALA A 465 6.31 27.39 -14.05
CA ALA A 465 6.75 27.06 -15.41
C ALA A 465 8.07 27.73 -15.83
N PRO A 466 8.38 29.01 -15.45
CA PRO A 466 9.65 29.64 -15.79
C PRO A 466 10.87 29.09 -15.02
N ILE A 467 10.70 28.17 -14.07
CA ILE A 467 11.77 27.67 -13.20
C ILE A 467 11.97 26.17 -13.44
N PRO A 468 12.90 25.78 -14.34
CA PRO A 468 13.04 24.39 -14.81
C PRO A 468 13.29 23.37 -13.68
N SER A 469 14.01 23.76 -12.61
CA SER A 469 14.30 22.87 -11.47
C SER A 469 13.08 22.52 -10.65
N ILE A 470 12.02 23.35 -10.67
CA ILE A 470 10.74 23.13 -10.01
C ILE A 470 9.77 22.50 -11.01
N ALA A 471 9.61 23.11 -12.21
CA ALA A 471 8.66 22.69 -13.23
C ALA A 471 8.78 21.20 -13.58
N ARG A 472 9.99 20.71 -13.84
CA ARG A 472 10.25 19.30 -14.17
C ARG A 472 9.72 18.30 -13.14
N LYS A 473 9.82 18.64 -11.83
CA LYS A 473 9.30 17.76 -10.76
C LYS A 473 7.79 17.81 -10.65
N LEU A 474 7.19 18.96 -10.93
CA LEU A 474 5.74 19.12 -10.95
C LEU A 474 5.13 18.40 -12.17
N GLU A 475 5.78 18.47 -13.33
CA GLU A 475 5.40 17.72 -14.53
C GLU A 475 5.38 16.20 -14.30
N THR A 476 6.31 15.65 -13.50
CA THR A 476 6.28 14.21 -13.17
C THR A 476 5.09 13.87 -12.26
N LEU A 477 4.69 14.76 -11.36
CA LEU A 477 3.48 14.57 -10.55
C LEU A 477 2.20 14.67 -11.40
N LEU A 478 2.17 15.59 -12.37
CA LEU A 478 1.05 15.69 -13.32
C LEU A 478 0.93 14.44 -14.20
N SER A 479 2.06 13.90 -14.67
CA SER A 479 2.07 12.74 -15.55
C SER A 479 1.50 11.46 -14.93
N VAL A 480 1.44 11.38 -13.59
CA VAL A 480 0.81 10.28 -12.85
C VAL A 480 -0.61 10.61 -12.37
N GLY A 481 -1.25 11.67 -12.91
CA GLY A 481 -2.63 12.02 -12.59
C GLY A 481 -2.85 12.67 -11.22
N LEU A 482 -1.82 13.32 -10.64
CA LEU A 482 -1.92 13.95 -9.31
C LEU A 482 -2.12 15.48 -9.37
N GLY A 483 -2.61 16.01 -10.50
CA GLY A 483 -2.79 17.46 -10.69
C GLY A 483 -3.65 18.13 -9.63
N TYR A 484 -4.67 17.43 -9.15
CA TYR A 484 -5.69 17.95 -8.24
C TYR A 484 -5.27 18.03 -6.76
N ILE A 485 -4.25 17.29 -6.32
CA ILE A 485 -3.80 17.32 -4.92
C ILE A 485 -2.97 18.57 -4.63
N GLN A 486 -3.02 19.06 -3.37
CA GLN A 486 -2.22 20.20 -2.97
C GLN A 486 -0.77 19.79 -2.69
N LEU A 487 0.19 20.67 -3.03
CA LEU A 487 1.61 20.45 -2.78
C LEU A 487 1.93 20.17 -1.30
N GLY A 488 1.26 20.87 -0.39
CA GLY A 488 1.43 20.76 1.05
C GLY A 488 0.44 19.81 1.72
N GLN A 489 -0.36 19.05 0.97
CA GLN A 489 -1.32 18.10 1.54
C GLN A 489 -0.62 17.09 2.44
N SER A 490 -1.17 16.88 3.65
CA SER A 490 -0.57 15.94 4.60
C SER A 490 -0.58 14.51 4.04
N ALA A 491 0.53 13.79 4.22
CA ALA A 491 0.61 12.38 3.86
C ALA A 491 -0.47 11.51 4.52
N LEU A 492 -0.98 11.93 5.68
CA LEU A 492 -2.03 11.23 6.42
C LEU A 492 -3.42 11.32 5.76
N THR A 493 -3.60 12.28 4.85
CA THR A 493 -4.87 12.49 4.13
C THR A 493 -4.84 11.99 2.69
N LEU A 494 -3.71 11.43 2.25
CA LEU A 494 -3.59 10.80 0.95
C LEU A 494 -4.16 9.38 1.00
N SER A 495 -4.88 9.00 -0.04
CA SER A 495 -5.25 7.60 -0.26
C SER A 495 -4.00 6.74 -0.53
N GLY A 496 -4.12 5.41 -0.37
CA GLY A 496 -3.02 4.48 -0.67
C GLY A 496 -2.53 4.63 -2.11
N GLY A 497 -3.43 4.74 -3.07
CA GLY A 497 -3.11 4.94 -4.49
C GLY A 497 -2.45 6.29 -4.78
N GLU A 498 -2.88 7.39 -4.12
CA GLU A 498 -2.22 8.70 -4.25
C GLU A 498 -0.79 8.65 -3.69
N ALA A 499 -0.59 8.04 -2.51
CA ALA A 499 0.74 7.87 -1.92
C ALA A 499 1.67 7.07 -2.85
N GLN A 500 1.17 6.02 -3.45
CA GLN A 500 1.89 5.18 -4.40
C GLN A 500 2.28 5.95 -5.67
N ARG A 501 1.37 6.74 -6.24
CA ARG A 501 1.65 7.59 -7.40
C ARG A 501 2.67 8.70 -7.10
N VAL A 502 2.66 9.27 -5.87
CA VAL A 502 3.72 10.21 -5.44
C VAL A 502 5.08 9.51 -5.38
N LYS A 503 5.15 8.25 -4.90
CA LYS A 503 6.39 7.46 -4.91
C LYS A 503 6.87 7.22 -6.34
N LEU A 504 5.97 6.84 -7.24
CA LEU A 504 6.27 6.62 -8.65
C LEU A 504 6.79 7.91 -9.32
N ALA A 505 6.14 9.06 -9.11
CA ALA A 505 6.58 10.35 -9.63
C ALA A 505 7.99 10.72 -9.15
N ASN A 506 8.32 10.43 -7.89
CA ASN A 506 9.66 10.68 -7.37
C ASN A 506 10.73 9.85 -8.11
N GLU A 507 10.46 8.59 -8.39
CA GLU A 507 11.40 7.74 -9.14
C GLU A 507 11.51 8.16 -10.62
N LEU A 508 10.40 8.54 -11.26
CA LEU A 508 10.39 9.10 -12.61
C LEU A 508 11.19 10.39 -12.75
N SER A 509 11.26 11.20 -11.69
CA SER A 509 12.05 12.42 -11.68
C SER A 509 13.56 12.19 -11.72
N ARG A 510 14.01 10.95 -11.46
CA ARG A 510 15.41 10.55 -11.42
C ARG A 510 15.87 10.07 -12.81
N ARG A 511 17.19 10.09 -13.04
CA ARG A 511 17.77 9.55 -14.28
C ARG A 511 17.64 8.04 -14.29
N SER A 512 17.02 7.49 -15.32
CA SER A 512 16.94 6.04 -15.56
C SER A 512 18.29 5.50 -16.04
N THR A 513 18.65 4.31 -15.59
CA THR A 513 19.82 3.54 -16.05
C THR A 513 19.45 2.51 -17.10
N GLY A 514 18.14 2.20 -17.25
CA GLY A 514 17.64 1.13 -18.11
C GLY A 514 17.84 -0.28 -17.53
N LYS A 515 18.25 -0.40 -16.27
CA LYS A 515 18.49 -1.69 -15.58
C LYS A 515 17.82 -1.73 -14.21
N THR A 516 16.79 -0.90 -14.01
CA THR A 516 16.06 -0.85 -12.73
C THR A 516 14.90 -1.84 -12.75
N LEU A 517 14.76 -2.61 -11.67
CA LEU A 517 13.57 -3.42 -11.39
C LEU A 517 12.58 -2.59 -10.58
N TYR A 518 11.40 -2.37 -11.13
CA TYR A 518 10.26 -1.78 -10.42
C TYR A 518 9.28 -2.89 -10.02
N ILE A 519 8.95 -2.96 -8.75
CA ILE A 519 7.91 -3.84 -8.21
C ILE A 519 6.77 -2.95 -7.74
N LEU A 520 5.57 -3.15 -8.30
CA LEU A 520 4.38 -2.37 -7.97
C LEU A 520 3.28 -3.31 -7.44
N ASP A 521 2.65 -2.90 -6.35
CA ASP A 521 1.58 -3.67 -5.71
C ASP A 521 0.24 -2.95 -5.91
N GLU A 522 -0.60 -3.46 -6.84
CA GLU A 522 -1.93 -2.97 -7.19
C GLU A 522 -2.00 -1.44 -7.40
N PRO A 523 -1.20 -0.84 -8.30
CA PRO A 523 -1.11 0.61 -8.44
C PRO A 523 -2.35 1.25 -9.07
N THR A 524 -3.27 0.48 -9.62
CA THR A 524 -4.52 0.97 -10.22
C THR A 524 -5.69 1.04 -9.24
N THR A 525 -5.44 0.65 -7.99
CA THR A 525 -6.44 0.68 -6.92
C THR A 525 -7.02 2.09 -6.73
N GLY A 526 -8.35 2.20 -6.72
CA GLY A 526 -9.07 3.47 -6.54
C GLY A 526 -8.90 4.45 -7.70
N LEU A 527 -8.54 3.98 -8.89
CA LEU A 527 -8.42 4.80 -10.09
C LEU A 527 -9.61 4.63 -11.02
N HIS A 528 -10.10 5.76 -11.51
CA HIS A 528 -10.99 5.76 -12.66
C HIS A 528 -10.27 5.27 -13.93
N PHE A 529 -10.98 4.68 -14.88
CA PHE A 529 -10.42 4.15 -16.14
C PHE A 529 -9.46 5.12 -16.85
N ALA A 530 -9.81 6.40 -16.93
CA ALA A 530 -8.97 7.43 -17.54
C ALA A 530 -7.63 7.64 -16.81
N ASP A 531 -7.62 7.52 -15.47
CA ASP A 531 -6.40 7.67 -14.67
C ASP A 531 -5.52 6.42 -14.80
N VAL A 532 -6.13 5.24 -14.96
CA VAL A 532 -5.41 3.98 -15.25
C VAL A 532 -4.67 4.10 -16.58
N GLU A 533 -5.31 4.63 -17.63
CA GLU A 533 -4.68 4.84 -18.94
C GLU A 533 -3.45 5.76 -18.85
N GLN A 534 -3.55 6.87 -18.10
CA GLN A 534 -2.41 7.77 -17.85
C GLN A 534 -1.27 7.04 -17.11
N LEU A 535 -1.60 6.26 -16.09
CA LEU A 535 -0.62 5.48 -15.35
C LEU A 535 0.08 4.47 -16.26
N MET A 536 -0.67 3.76 -17.11
CA MET A 536 -0.10 2.79 -18.05
C MET A 536 0.83 3.44 -19.08
N THR A 537 0.51 4.62 -19.57
CA THR A 537 1.42 5.41 -20.42
C THR A 537 2.77 5.65 -19.74
N VAL A 538 2.76 5.93 -18.46
CA VAL A 538 3.99 6.14 -17.66
C VAL A 538 4.75 4.82 -17.47
N ILE A 539 4.05 3.73 -17.17
CA ILE A 539 4.66 2.39 -17.02
C ILE A 539 5.33 1.95 -18.32
N HIS A 540 4.65 2.07 -19.45
CA HIS A 540 5.22 1.72 -20.74
C HIS A 540 6.47 2.55 -21.06
N ARG A 541 6.46 3.86 -20.77
CA ARG A 541 7.66 4.71 -20.93
C ARG A 541 8.84 4.27 -20.06
N LEU A 542 8.60 3.74 -18.83
CA LEU A 542 9.67 3.17 -18.01
C LEU A 542 10.27 1.91 -18.66
N VAL A 543 9.42 1.04 -19.18
CA VAL A 543 9.84 -0.20 -19.86
C VAL A 543 10.59 0.13 -21.15
N ASP A 544 10.12 1.08 -21.96
CA ASP A 544 10.77 1.50 -23.20
C ASP A 544 12.16 2.11 -22.97
N GLN A 545 12.46 2.57 -21.75
CA GLN A 545 13.80 2.98 -21.34
C GLN A 545 14.70 1.80 -20.95
N GLY A 546 14.26 0.55 -21.11
CA GLY A 546 14.99 -0.68 -20.82
C GLY A 546 14.78 -1.24 -19.42
N ASN A 547 13.98 -0.59 -18.57
CA ASN A 547 13.72 -1.08 -17.22
C ASN A 547 12.77 -2.29 -17.21
N THR A 548 12.79 -3.04 -16.13
CA THR A 548 11.86 -4.14 -15.89
C THR A 548 10.78 -3.70 -14.90
N VAL A 549 9.52 -3.91 -15.24
CA VAL A 549 8.39 -3.65 -14.34
C VAL A 549 7.67 -4.96 -14.04
N ILE A 550 7.52 -5.30 -12.77
CA ILE A 550 6.71 -6.42 -12.30
C ILE A 550 5.59 -5.84 -11.41
N MET A 551 4.35 -6.12 -11.78
CA MET A 551 3.18 -5.52 -11.15
C MET A 551 2.22 -6.62 -10.67
N ILE A 552 1.76 -6.54 -9.40
CA ILE A 552 0.60 -7.31 -8.96
C ILE A 552 -0.63 -6.56 -9.43
N GLU A 553 -1.52 -7.24 -10.16
CA GLU A 553 -2.73 -6.61 -10.68
C GLU A 553 -3.92 -7.56 -10.80
N HIS A 554 -5.11 -6.94 -10.71
CA HIS A 554 -6.40 -7.58 -10.88
C HIS A 554 -7.25 -6.96 -12.00
N ASN A 555 -6.89 -5.75 -12.43
CA ASN A 555 -7.55 -5.04 -13.52
C ASN A 555 -7.22 -5.72 -14.85
N LEU A 556 -8.25 -6.21 -15.55
CA LEU A 556 -8.08 -6.96 -16.80
C LEU A 556 -7.51 -6.11 -17.94
N ASP A 557 -7.88 -4.82 -18.02
CA ASP A 557 -7.35 -3.90 -19.05
C ASP A 557 -5.84 -3.71 -18.88
N VAL A 558 -5.36 -3.68 -17.65
CA VAL A 558 -3.93 -3.58 -17.35
C VAL A 558 -3.22 -4.89 -17.62
N ILE A 559 -3.80 -6.02 -17.23
CA ILE A 559 -3.24 -7.36 -17.50
C ILE A 559 -3.11 -7.58 -19.02
N MET A 560 -4.10 -7.12 -19.79
CA MET A 560 -4.07 -7.19 -21.27
C MET A 560 -2.95 -6.37 -21.90
N GLN A 561 -2.38 -5.39 -21.20
CA GLN A 561 -1.23 -4.61 -21.68
C GLN A 561 0.13 -5.22 -21.32
N ALA A 562 0.16 -6.28 -20.48
CA ALA A 562 1.40 -6.91 -20.05
C ALA A 562 2.06 -7.71 -21.18
N ASP A 563 3.41 -7.67 -21.24
CA ASP A 563 4.20 -8.50 -22.14
C ASP A 563 4.29 -9.94 -21.62
N HIS A 564 4.25 -10.12 -20.31
CA HIS A 564 4.34 -11.42 -19.64
C HIS A 564 3.44 -11.48 -18.40
N VAL A 565 2.83 -12.62 -18.14
CA VAL A 565 1.95 -12.84 -16.99
C VAL A 565 2.40 -14.11 -16.25
N VAL A 566 2.40 -14.04 -14.93
CA VAL A 566 2.57 -15.19 -14.02
C VAL A 566 1.29 -15.29 -13.19
N ASP A 567 0.49 -16.30 -13.45
CA ASP A 567 -0.80 -16.51 -12.77
C ASP A 567 -0.66 -17.52 -11.62
N LEU A 568 -0.98 -17.08 -10.40
CA LEU A 568 -0.92 -17.86 -9.17
C LEU A 568 -2.30 -18.34 -8.74
N GLY A 569 -2.36 -19.56 -8.24
CA GLY A 569 -3.62 -20.14 -7.79
C GLY A 569 -3.48 -21.61 -7.38
N PRO A 570 -4.52 -22.43 -7.71
CA PRO A 570 -5.82 -22.04 -8.32
C PRO A 570 -6.75 -21.32 -7.33
N GLU A 571 -6.53 -21.48 -6.02
CA GLU A 571 -7.34 -20.92 -4.92
C GLU A 571 -6.47 -20.03 -4.01
N GLY A 572 -7.08 -19.44 -2.97
CA GLY A 572 -6.38 -18.72 -1.91
C GLY A 572 -5.91 -19.63 -0.76
N GLY A 573 -5.01 -19.12 0.10
CA GLY A 573 -4.53 -19.80 1.30
C GLY A 573 -3.85 -21.14 1.01
N ILE A 574 -4.12 -22.15 1.83
CA ILE A 574 -3.51 -23.50 1.73
C ILE A 574 -3.81 -24.17 0.37
N ARG A 575 -4.94 -23.85 -0.26
CA ARG A 575 -5.31 -24.41 -1.56
C ARG A 575 -4.67 -23.67 -2.75
N GLY A 576 -4.01 -22.55 -2.49
CA GLY A 576 -3.26 -21.76 -3.47
C GLY A 576 -1.76 -22.06 -3.50
N GLY A 577 -0.98 -21.05 -3.82
CA GLY A 577 0.49 -21.08 -3.73
C GLY A 577 1.19 -21.86 -4.83
N THR A 578 0.54 -22.08 -5.98
CA THR A 578 1.16 -22.71 -7.15
C THR A 578 1.09 -21.78 -8.36
N VAL A 579 2.04 -21.93 -9.29
CA VAL A 579 1.97 -21.28 -10.60
C VAL A 579 1.01 -22.07 -11.46
N VAL A 580 -0.09 -21.45 -11.88
CA VAL A 580 -1.14 -22.07 -12.71
C VAL A 580 -0.79 -21.96 -14.19
N ALA A 581 -0.29 -20.77 -14.60
CA ALA A 581 0.09 -20.50 -15.98
C ALA A 581 1.13 -19.37 -16.04
N THR A 582 1.95 -19.37 -17.10
CA THR A 582 2.90 -18.30 -17.42
C THR A 582 2.91 -18.06 -18.92
N GLY A 583 3.08 -16.84 -19.36
CA GLY A 583 3.16 -16.47 -20.78
C GLY A 583 2.52 -15.13 -21.08
N THR A 584 2.13 -14.89 -22.33
CA THR A 584 1.39 -13.66 -22.69
C THR A 584 -0.06 -13.73 -22.20
N PRO A 585 -0.78 -12.60 -22.10
CA PRO A 585 -2.20 -12.59 -21.72
C PRO A 585 -3.05 -13.51 -22.60
N GLU A 586 -2.77 -13.55 -23.90
CA GLU A 586 -3.45 -14.44 -24.87
C GLU A 586 -3.23 -15.92 -24.53
N HIS A 587 -2.01 -16.28 -24.15
CA HIS A 587 -1.71 -17.64 -23.72
C HIS A 587 -2.44 -18.00 -22.43
N ILE A 588 -2.42 -17.11 -21.43
CA ILE A 588 -3.15 -17.30 -20.16
C ILE A 588 -4.65 -17.53 -20.42
N ALA A 589 -5.25 -16.79 -21.36
CA ALA A 589 -6.66 -16.94 -21.75
C ALA A 589 -6.99 -18.35 -22.28
N THR A 590 -6.02 -19.11 -22.80
CA THR A 590 -6.23 -20.50 -23.26
C THR A 590 -6.22 -21.52 -22.12
N VAL A 591 -5.68 -21.19 -20.95
CA VAL A 591 -5.48 -22.11 -19.84
C VAL A 591 -6.76 -22.29 -19.03
N LYS A 592 -7.43 -23.42 -19.15
CA LYS A 592 -8.74 -23.71 -18.51
C LYS A 592 -8.72 -23.67 -16.98
N LYS A 593 -7.56 -23.93 -16.34
CA LYS A 593 -7.40 -23.92 -14.87
C LYS A 593 -7.16 -22.51 -14.30
N SER A 594 -6.88 -21.53 -15.14
CA SER A 594 -6.64 -20.15 -14.74
C SER A 594 -7.97 -19.40 -14.64
N TRP A 595 -8.25 -18.87 -13.45
CA TRP A 595 -9.36 -17.96 -13.25
C TRP A 595 -9.15 -16.64 -14.00
N THR A 596 -7.95 -16.06 -13.90
CA THR A 596 -7.57 -14.89 -14.70
C THR A 596 -7.77 -15.16 -16.19
N GLY A 597 -7.34 -16.33 -16.68
CA GLY A 597 -7.50 -16.73 -18.09
C GLY A 597 -8.95 -16.83 -18.52
N LYS A 598 -9.85 -17.26 -17.63
CA LYS A 598 -11.28 -17.28 -17.92
C LYS A 598 -11.82 -15.88 -18.22
N TYR A 599 -11.53 -14.90 -17.34
CA TYR A 599 -12.04 -13.54 -17.50
C TYR A 599 -11.36 -12.79 -18.65
N LEU A 600 -10.07 -13.03 -18.90
CA LEU A 600 -9.39 -12.49 -20.10
C LEU A 600 -10.04 -12.98 -21.38
N ARG A 601 -10.41 -14.25 -21.48
CA ARG A 601 -11.13 -14.79 -22.63
C ARG A 601 -12.48 -14.13 -22.82
N GLU A 602 -13.28 -14.02 -21.75
CA GLU A 602 -14.57 -13.35 -21.78
C GLU A 602 -14.45 -11.88 -22.24
N MET A 603 -13.35 -11.20 -21.86
CA MET A 603 -13.05 -9.85 -22.29
C MET A 603 -12.68 -9.80 -23.78
N MET A 604 -11.81 -10.71 -24.24
CA MET A 604 -11.41 -10.81 -25.66
C MET A 604 -12.61 -11.14 -26.58
N ASP A 605 -13.51 -11.99 -26.11
CA ASP A 605 -14.72 -12.36 -26.85
C ASP A 605 -15.74 -11.21 -26.96
N ARG A 606 -15.65 -10.20 -26.09
CA ARG A 606 -16.48 -8.98 -26.13
C ARG A 606 -15.88 -7.86 -26.97
N ALA A 607 -14.57 -7.91 -27.23
CA ALA A 607 -13.93 -6.92 -28.09
C ALA A 607 -14.49 -7.02 -29.52
N PRO A 608 -14.90 -5.88 -30.15
CA PRO A 608 -15.57 -5.86 -31.45
C PRO A 608 -14.67 -6.31 -32.59
#